data_6235617c1920a070696c5d9ab133bd72
#
_entry.id   6235617c1920a070696c5d9ab133bd72
#
_cell.length_a   1.000
_cell.length_b   1.000
_cell.length_c   1.000
_cell.angle_alpha   90.00
_cell.angle_beta   90.00
_cell.angle_gamma   90.00
#
_symmetry.space_group_name_H-M   'P 1'
#
loop_
_entity.id
_entity.type
_entity.pdbx_description
1 polymer ?
#
loop_
_entity_poly.entity_id
_entity_poly.type
_entity_poly.pdbx_seq_one_letter_code
_entity_poly.pdbx_strand_id
1 'polypeptide(L)'
;MNGFKRFALTVMLTSTTVKTLPAMEFDFRPLASLCRVEVNLSTGFGSGSIRGTFGQMVGKLNFYPEFPEKTNGKIALSTRSLRFSYPKVAYEAHAPKWLNSAQYPQISFDLESLKNISWHGKELRSEALGILKIKGIKKSIQIPLSTHYFRKERRKYEGKNGDLLRLEGLVKIPRSEIGLSPGKLTNAVKEEITILISLT
;
A
#
# COMPACT_ATOMS: atom_id res chain seq x y z
N MET A 1 -75.70 16.28 -9.53
CA MET A 1 -74.57 16.89 -10.25
C MET A 1 -73.43 16.99 -9.25
N ASN A 2 -72.54 15.96 -9.22
CA ASN A 2 -71.45 15.90 -8.28
C ASN A 2 -70.12 16.19 -8.99
N GLY A 3 -69.53 17.37 -8.66
CA GLY A 3 -68.27 17.80 -9.19
C GLY A 3 -67.10 17.17 -8.42
N PHE A 4 -66.39 16.23 -9.04
CA PHE A 4 -65.15 15.68 -8.54
C PHE A 4 -64.00 16.66 -8.79
N LYS A 5 -63.48 17.31 -7.73
CA LYS A 5 -62.22 18.07 -7.77
C LYS A 5 -61.05 17.11 -7.76
N ARG A 6 -60.33 17.01 -8.88
CA ARG A 6 -59.02 16.29 -8.96
C ARG A 6 -57.95 17.15 -8.30
N PHE A 7 -57.42 16.68 -7.17
CA PHE A 7 -56.18 17.23 -6.61
C PHE A 7 -54.99 16.60 -7.36
N ALA A 8 -54.26 17.46 -8.07
CA ALA A 8 -52.99 17.10 -8.67
C ALA A 8 -51.90 17.20 -7.58
N LEU A 9 -51.33 16.09 -7.17
CA LEU A 9 -50.19 16.01 -6.26
C LEU A 9 -48.90 16.25 -7.08
N THR A 10 -48.35 17.47 -7.03
CA THR A 10 -47.08 17.79 -7.66
C THR A 10 -45.96 17.28 -6.73
N VAL A 11 -45.32 16.18 -7.10
CA VAL A 11 -44.12 15.67 -6.43
C VAL A 11 -42.93 16.51 -6.92
N MET A 12 -42.43 17.42 -6.06
CA MET A 12 -41.15 18.07 -6.30
C MET A 12 -40.02 17.08 -6.01
N LEU A 13 -39.38 16.57 -7.06
CA LEU A 13 -38.10 15.88 -6.95
C LEU A 13 -37.00 16.93 -6.69
N THR A 14 -36.61 17.07 -5.43
CA THR A 14 -35.39 17.81 -5.09
C THR A 14 -34.17 16.94 -5.45
N SER A 15 -33.50 17.28 -6.55
CA SER A 15 -32.22 16.68 -6.91
C SER A 15 -31.18 17.15 -5.90
N THR A 16 -30.86 16.31 -4.92
CA THR A 16 -29.68 16.50 -4.07
C THR A 16 -28.44 16.24 -4.91
N THR A 17 -27.78 17.29 -5.38
CA THR A 17 -26.45 17.23 -5.96
C THR A 17 -25.49 16.74 -4.86
N VAL A 18 -25.10 15.47 -4.94
CA VAL A 18 -24.03 14.92 -4.12
C VAL A 18 -22.73 15.63 -4.53
N LYS A 19 -22.28 16.57 -3.70
CA LYS A 19 -21.01 17.27 -3.88
C LYS A 19 -19.90 16.24 -3.67
N THR A 20 -19.35 15.68 -4.74
CA THR A 20 -18.19 14.82 -4.67
C THR A 20 -16.99 15.69 -4.30
N LEU A 21 -16.50 15.54 -3.09
CA LEU A 21 -15.26 16.19 -2.68
C LEU A 21 -14.10 15.59 -3.51
N PRO A 22 -13.21 16.46 -4.04
CA PRO A 22 -12.10 15.99 -4.86
C PRO A 22 -11.13 15.13 -4.01
N ALA A 23 -10.59 14.09 -4.63
CA ALA A 23 -9.48 13.33 -4.07
C ALA A 23 -8.27 14.24 -3.85
N MET A 24 -7.54 14.00 -2.78
CA MET A 24 -6.20 14.57 -2.61
C MET A 24 -5.18 13.59 -3.18
N GLU A 25 -4.49 13.99 -4.25
CA GLU A 25 -3.43 13.18 -4.83
C GLU A 25 -2.13 13.36 -4.05
N PHE A 26 -1.54 12.26 -3.58
CA PHE A 26 -0.22 12.19 -2.97
C PHE A 26 0.72 11.41 -3.88
N ASP A 27 1.93 11.96 -4.09
CA ASP A 27 3.00 11.34 -4.87
C ASP A 27 4.19 11.07 -3.95
N PHE A 28 4.55 9.79 -3.78
CA PHE A 28 5.63 9.37 -2.87
C PHE A 28 7.04 9.58 -3.42
N ARG A 29 7.20 9.99 -4.68
CA ARG A 29 8.52 10.26 -5.27
C ARG A 29 9.26 11.43 -4.63
N PRO A 30 8.64 12.56 -4.32
CA PRO A 30 9.34 13.72 -3.79
C PRO A 30 10.04 13.47 -2.46
N LEU A 31 9.48 12.59 -1.63
CA LEU A 31 10.01 12.23 -0.31
C LEU A 31 10.55 10.79 -0.27
N ALA A 32 11.07 10.29 -1.38
CA ALA A 32 11.55 8.91 -1.49
C ALA A 32 12.59 8.54 -0.42
N SER A 33 13.37 9.51 0.10
CA SER A 33 14.30 9.29 1.22
C SER A 33 13.60 8.96 2.55
N LEU A 34 12.33 9.37 2.71
CA LEU A 34 11.50 9.08 3.88
C LEU A 34 10.57 7.86 3.64
N CYS A 35 10.51 7.38 2.40
CA CYS A 35 9.72 6.22 2.05
C CYS A 35 10.57 4.95 2.14
N ARG A 36 10.06 3.95 2.86
CA ARG A 36 10.77 2.70 3.08
C ARG A 36 9.83 1.50 2.97
N VAL A 37 10.24 0.51 2.19
CA VAL A 37 9.65 -0.83 2.20
C VAL A 37 10.76 -1.80 2.56
N GLU A 38 10.62 -2.47 3.70
CA GLU A 38 11.57 -3.43 4.21
C GLU A 38 11.00 -4.84 4.16
N VAL A 39 11.85 -5.80 3.86
CA VAL A 39 11.55 -7.23 3.88
C VAL A 39 12.38 -7.88 4.97
N ASN A 40 11.73 -8.51 5.94
CA ASN A 40 12.39 -9.28 6.97
C ASN A 40 12.20 -10.77 6.70
N LEU A 41 13.32 -11.44 6.50
CA LEU A 41 13.40 -12.89 6.32
C LEU A 41 13.85 -13.52 7.64
N SER A 42 12.96 -14.25 8.30
CA SER A 42 13.33 -15.02 9.49
C SER A 42 14.13 -16.26 9.09
N THR A 43 15.22 -16.54 9.82
CA THR A 43 16.04 -17.73 9.57
C THR A 43 15.58 -18.92 10.38
N GLY A 44 15.76 -20.13 9.85
CA GLY A 44 15.43 -21.40 10.54
C GLY A 44 16.40 -21.74 11.67
N PHE A 45 17.57 -21.11 11.71
CA PHE A 45 18.61 -21.34 12.72
C PHE A 45 18.67 -20.15 13.68
N GLY A 46 18.08 -20.29 14.85
CA GLY A 46 18.06 -19.25 15.89
C GLY A 46 17.02 -18.15 15.65
N SER A 47 17.12 -17.06 16.43
CA SER A 47 16.22 -15.89 16.37
C SER A 47 16.65 -14.82 15.36
N GLY A 48 17.56 -15.15 14.44
CA GLY A 48 18.08 -14.19 13.45
C GLY A 48 17.05 -13.80 12.39
N SER A 49 17.07 -12.53 12.01
CA SER A 49 16.35 -12.03 10.83
C SER A 49 17.32 -11.35 9.87
N ILE A 50 17.04 -11.48 8.58
CA ILE A 50 17.79 -10.81 7.52
C ILE A 50 16.90 -9.73 6.95
N ARG A 51 17.36 -8.48 7.04
CA ARG A 51 16.62 -7.31 6.55
C ARG A 51 17.08 -6.92 5.16
N GLY A 52 16.12 -6.73 4.26
CA GLY A 52 16.32 -6.13 2.94
C GLY A 52 15.51 -4.85 2.79
N THR A 53 16.00 -3.90 2.00
CA THR A 53 15.33 -2.62 1.75
C THR A 53 15.30 -2.34 0.26
N PHE A 54 14.14 -1.87 -0.23
CA PHE A 54 14.01 -1.38 -1.60
C PHE A 54 14.50 0.07 -1.69
N GLY A 55 15.42 0.33 -2.60
CA GLY A 55 15.99 1.68 -2.82
C GLY A 55 15.26 2.51 -3.88
N GLN A 56 14.35 1.91 -4.66
CA GLN A 56 13.61 2.62 -5.70
C GLN A 56 12.13 2.28 -5.61
N MET A 57 11.33 3.31 -5.43
CA MET A 57 9.88 3.24 -5.34
C MET A 57 9.26 4.43 -6.07
N VAL A 58 8.11 4.20 -6.69
CA VAL A 58 7.22 5.22 -7.22
C VAL A 58 5.79 4.89 -6.83
N GLY A 59 4.97 5.90 -6.61
CA GLY A 59 3.56 5.64 -6.26
C GLY A 59 2.74 6.89 -6.18
N LYS A 60 1.44 6.72 -6.39
CA LYS A 60 0.41 7.74 -6.22
C LYS A 60 -0.75 7.18 -5.44
N LEU A 61 -1.32 8.01 -4.59
CA LEU A 61 -2.50 7.71 -3.79
C LEU A 61 -3.52 8.83 -3.95
N ASN A 62 -4.76 8.48 -4.25
CA ASN A 62 -5.92 9.35 -4.17
C ASN A 62 -6.56 9.15 -2.79
N PHE A 63 -6.32 10.06 -1.88
CA PHE A 63 -6.83 9.99 -0.52
C PHE A 63 -8.11 10.83 -0.38
N TYR A 64 -9.13 10.28 0.26
CA TYR A 64 -10.40 10.92 0.55
C TYR A 64 -10.64 10.96 2.06
N PRO A 65 -10.26 12.05 2.77
CA PRO A 65 -10.37 12.10 4.23
C PRO A 65 -11.79 11.90 4.76
N GLU A 66 -12.80 12.39 4.03
CA GLU A 66 -14.21 12.28 4.42
C GLU A 66 -14.86 10.97 3.98
N PHE A 67 -14.26 10.28 3.00
CA PHE A 67 -14.71 8.98 2.48
C PHE A 67 -13.51 8.05 2.33
N PRO A 68 -12.84 7.68 3.44
CA PRO A 68 -11.58 6.92 3.36
C PRO A 68 -11.71 5.59 2.62
N GLU A 69 -12.89 4.98 2.60
CA GLU A 69 -13.18 3.75 1.86
C GLU A 69 -13.01 3.88 0.34
N LYS A 70 -13.06 5.11 -0.19
CA LYS A 70 -12.84 5.40 -1.62
C LYS A 70 -11.35 5.58 -1.97
N THR A 71 -10.48 5.62 -0.96
CA THR A 71 -9.04 5.76 -1.16
C THR A 71 -8.51 4.64 -2.03
N ASN A 72 -7.80 5.02 -3.09
CA ASN A 72 -7.21 4.11 -4.06
C ASN A 72 -5.85 4.62 -4.52
N GLY A 73 -5.06 3.75 -5.12
CA GLY A 73 -3.74 4.16 -5.58
C GLY A 73 -2.89 2.99 -6.03
N LYS A 74 -1.66 3.32 -6.39
CA LYS A 74 -0.68 2.32 -6.82
C LYS A 74 0.70 2.67 -6.33
N ILE A 75 1.40 1.64 -5.85
CA ILE A 75 2.81 1.70 -5.50
C ILE A 75 3.56 0.65 -6.31
N ALA A 76 4.73 1.01 -6.81
CA ALA A 76 5.60 0.11 -7.54
C ALA A 76 7.04 0.21 -7.02
N LEU A 77 7.65 -0.95 -6.83
CA LEU A 77 9.03 -1.12 -6.37
C LEU A 77 9.86 -1.72 -7.49
N SER A 78 11.06 -1.20 -7.70
CA SER A 78 12.04 -1.86 -8.58
C SER A 78 12.61 -3.08 -7.86
N THR A 79 12.41 -4.30 -8.40
CA THR A 79 12.98 -5.52 -7.81
C THR A 79 14.49 -5.46 -7.74
N ARG A 80 15.14 -4.84 -8.74
CA ARG A 80 16.60 -4.66 -8.80
C ARG A 80 17.14 -3.71 -7.73
N SER A 81 16.28 -2.95 -7.08
CA SER A 81 16.68 -2.01 -6.02
C SER A 81 16.71 -2.64 -4.63
N LEU A 82 16.26 -3.89 -4.48
CA LEU A 82 16.33 -4.60 -3.20
C LEU A 82 17.79 -4.86 -2.81
N ARG A 83 18.14 -4.48 -1.59
CA ARG A 83 19.49 -4.64 -1.02
C ARG A 83 19.40 -5.35 0.31
N PHE A 84 20.37 -6.21 0.57
CA PHE A 84 20.62 -6.87 1.84
C PHE A 84 22.05 -6.59 2.30
N SER A 85 22.28 -6.60 3.61
CA SER A 85 23.62 -6.43 4.17
C SER A 85 24.56 -7.59 3.83
N TYR A 86 24.02 -8.76 3.51
CA TYR A 86 24.79 -9.97 3.17
C TYR A 86 24.84 -10.15 1.65
N PRO A 87 26.03 -10.07 1.00
CA PRO A 87 26.16 -10.16 -0.46
C PRO A 87 25.56 -11.44 -1.08
N LYS A 88 25.75 -12.59 -0.42
CA LYS A 88 25.18 -13.85 -0.87
C LYS A 88 23.65 -13.84 -0.88
N VAL A 89 23.02 -13.27 0.16
CA VAL A 89 21.57 -13.12 0.23
C VAL A 89 21.07 -12.16 -0.84
N ALA A 90 21.77 -11.04 -1.07
CA ALA A 90 21.46 -10.09 -2.11
C ALA A 90 21.49 -10.75 -3.50
N TYR A 91 22.52 -11.54 -3.80
CA TYR A 91 22.63 -12.29 -5.06
C TYR A 91 21.46 -13.28 -5.24
N GLU A 92 21.21 -14.13 -4.24
CA GLU A 92 20.14 -15.14 -4.29
C GLU A 92 18.75 -14.51 -4.42
N ALA A 93 18.49 -13.37 -3.75
CA ALA A 93 17.20 -12.67 -3.81
C ALA A 93 16.80 -12.26 -5.24
N HIS A 94 17.78 -12.00 -6.10
CA HIS A 94 17.53 -11.63 -7.50
C HIS A 94 17.47 -12.83 -8.45
N ALA A 95 17.87 -14.02 -8.00
CA ALA A 95 17.92 -15.25 -8.80
C ALA A 95 16.52 -15.74 -9.21
N PRO A 96 16.42 -16.64 -10.23
CA PRO A 96 15.15 -17.15 -10.76
C PRO A 96 14.25 -17.83 -9.72
N LYS A 97 14.84 -18.48 -8.71
CA LYS A 97 14.08 -19.15 -7.63
C LYS A 97 13.42 -18.17 -6.65
N TRP A 98 13.97 -16.96 -6.54
CA TRP A 98 13.43 -15.87 -5.75
C TRP A 98 12.68 -14.88 -6.66
N LEU A 99 13.07 -13.60 -6.65
CA LEU A 99 12.37 -12.55 -7.37
C LEU A 99 12.49 -12.65 -8.90
N ASN A 100 13.53 -13.33 -9.41
CA ASN A 100 13.83 -13.36 -10.83
C ASN A 100 13.83 -11.93 -11.45
N SER A 101 14.63 -11.06 -10.85
CA SER A 101 14.59 -9.62 -11.12
C SER A 101 14.95 -9.25 -12.55
N ALA A 102 15.56 -10.17 -13.31
CA ALA A 102 15.81 -10.00 -14.73
C ALA A 102 14.51 -10.06 -15.56
N GLN A 103 13.65 -11.03 -15.26
CA GLN A 103 12.37 -11.25 -15.95
C GLN A 103 11.24 -10.40 -15.35
N TYR A 104 11.26 -10.18 -14.02
CA TYR A 104 10.23 -9.44 -13.29
C TYR A 104 10.85 -8.20 -12.61
N PRO A 105 11.06 -7.10 -13.37
CA PRO A 105 11.78 -5.94 -12.85
C PRO A 105 10.99 -5.12 -11.83
N GLN A 106 9.70 -5.43 -11.63
CA GLN A 106 8.81 -4.64 -10.80
C GLN A 106 7.92 -5.52 -9.91
N ILE A 107 7.72 -5.05 -8.67
CA ILE A 107 6.63 -5.47 -7.77
C ILE A 107 5.67 -4.30 -7.68
N SER A 108 4.36 -4.54 -7.71
CA SER A 108 3.39 -3.47 -7.49
C SER A 108 2.25 -3.91 -6.56
N PHE A 109 1.71 -2.93 -5.85
CA PHE A 109 0.46 -3.06 -5.09
C PHE A 109 -0.53 -2.04 -5.60
N ASP A 110 -1.65 -2.52 -6.13
CA ASP A 110 -2.77 -1.71 -6.59
C ASP A 110 -3.80 -1.68 -5.45
N LEU A 111 -3.87 -0.57 -4.70
CA LEU A 111 -4.85 -0.34 -3.64
C LEU A 111 -6.21 -0.08 -4.26
N GLU A 112 -7.20 -0.87 -3.90
CA GLU A 112 -8.58 -0.76 -4.41
C GLU A 112 -9.50 -0.02 -3.43
N SER A 113 -9.34 -0.24 -2.12
CA SER A 113 -10.15 0.40 -1.08
C SER A 113 -9.53 0.26 0.31
N LEU A 114 -10.01 1.07 1.26
CA LEU A 114 -9.78 0.87 2.68
C LEU A 114 -11.04 0.28 3.33
N LYS A 115 -10.85 -0.65 4.28
CA LYS A 115 -11.90 -1.29 5.08
C LYS A 115 -11.60 -1.15 6.57
N ASN A 116 -12.56 -1.52 7.42
CA ASN A 116 -12.42 -1.53 8.87
C ASN A 116 -11.88 -0.21 9.42
N ILE A 117 -12.45 0.88 8.92
CA ILE A 117 -12.00 2.26 9.12
C ILE A 117 -12.36 2.73 10.52
N SER A 118 -11.37 3.23 11.28
CA SER A 118 -11.58 3.88 12.57
C SER A 118 -10.62 5.04 12.75
N TRP A 119 -11.15 6.19 13.23
CA TRP A 119 -10.36 7.37 13.55
C TRP A 119 -9.98 7.40 15.03
N HIS A 120 -8.70 7.59 15.31
CA HIS A 120 -8.14 7.78 16.63
C HIS A 120 -7.38 9.13 16.67
N GLY A 121 -8.11 10.20 16.92
CA GLY A 121 -7.57 11.56 16.79
C GLY A 121 -7.18 11.88 15.34
N LYS A 122 -5.87 12.03 15.07
CA LYS A 122 -5.33 12.29 13.72
C LYS A 122 -4.91 11.02 12.98
N GLU A 123 -4.99 9.87 13.63
CA GLU A 123 -4.64 8.56 13.05
C GLU A 123 -5.89 7.89 12.50
N LEU A 124 -5.85 7.50 11.25
CA LEU A 124 -6.82 6.62 10.59
C LEU A 124 -6.28 5.20 10.60
N ARG A 125 -6.90 4.30 11.33
CA ARG A 125 -6.63 2.86 11.26
C ARG A 125 -7.57 2.21 10.29
N SER A 126 -7.03 1.37 9.43
CA SER A 126 -7.79 0.70 8.37
C SER A 126 -7.08 -0.57 7.90
N GLU A 127 -7.73 -1.29 7.02
CA GLU A 127 -7.14 -2.38 6.24
C GLU A 127 -7.13 -1.99 4.76
N ALA A 128 -5.95 -1.91 4.17
CA ALA A 128 -5.78 -1.67 2.75
C ALA A 128 -6.03 -2.96 1.97
N LEU A 129 -7.11 -3.00 1.18
CA LEU A 129 -7.44 -4.09 0.26
C LEU A 129 -6.88 -3.78 -1.11
N GLY A 130 -6.21 -4.74 -1.73
CA GLY A 130 -5.67 -4.53 -3.07
C GLY A 130 -4.99 -5.76 -3.64
N ILE A 131 -4.44 -5.58 -4.83
CA ILE A 131 -3.78 -6.63 -5.60
C ILE A 131 -2.27 -6.44 -5.57
N LEU A 132 -1.59 -7.37 -4.92
CA LEU A 132 -0.13 -7.51 -5.01
C LEU A 132 0.23 -8.25 -6.31
N LYS A 133 1.13 -7.65 -7.10
CA LYS A 133 1.71 -8.27 -8.30
C LYS A 133 3.20 -8.47 -8.08
N ILE A 134 3.63 -9.72 -8.03
CA ILE A 134 5.02 -10.13 -7.79
C ILE A 134 5.33 -11.37 -8.60
N LYS A 135 6.45 -11.37 -9.31
CA LYS A 135 6.94 -12.53 -10.08
C LYS A 135 5.87 -13.16 -11.00
N GLY A 136 5.04 -12.32 -11.63
CA GLY A 136 3.95 -12.75 -12.49
C GLY A 136 2.67 -13.21 -11.77
N ILE A 137 2.72 -13.39 -10.44
CA ILE A 137 1.57 -13.76 -9.63
C ILE A 137 0.79 -12.51 -9.23
N LYS A 138 -0.53 -12.59 -9.30
CA LYS A 138 -1.47 -11.60 -8.77
C LYS A 138 -2.17 -12.20 -7.55
N LYS A 139 -2.08 -11.54 -6.42
CA LYS A 139 -2.69 -11.99 -5.16
C LYS A 139 -3.44 -10.86 -4.49
N SER A 140 -4.70 -11.09 -4.15
CA SER A 140 -5.45 -10.18 -3.28
C SER A 140 -4.89 -10.30 -1.87
N ILE A 141 -4.53 -9.17 -1.26
CA ILE A 141 -4.02 -9.10 0.11
C ILE A 141 -4.69 -7.97 0.88
N GLN A 142 -4.68 -8.12 2.19
CA GLN A 142 -5.08 -7.12 3.16
C GLN A 142 -3.86 -6.69 3.96
N ILE A 143 -3.66 -5.37 4.10
CA ILE A 143 -2.55 -4.80 4.85
C ILE A 143 -3.13 -3.93 5.96
N PRO A 144 -2.96 -4.28 7.24
CA PRO A 144 -3.24 -3.37 8.34
C PRO A 144 -2.44 -2.08 8.15
N LEU A 145 -3.13 -0.95 8.15
CA LEU A 145 -2.57 0.34 7.80
C LEU A 145 -2.94 1.41 8.83
N SER A 146 -1.93 2.13 9.30
CA SER A 146 -2.07 3.39 10.03
C SER A 146 -1.75 4.54 9.09
N THR A 147 -2.66 5.49 8.99
CA THR A 147 -2.55 6.67 8.12
C THR A 147 -2.64 7.94 8.96
N HIS A 148 -1.63 8.82 8.84
CA HIS A 148 -1.62 10.13 9.47
C HIS A 148 -1.68 11.21 8.38
N TYR A 149 -2.69 12.05 8.45
CA TYR A 149 -2.85 13.18 7.55
C TYR A 149 -2.50 14.49 8.26
N PHE A 150 -1.54 15.23 7.69
CA PHE A 150 -1.02 16.50 8.24
C PHE A 150 -1.30 17.63 7.24
N ARG A 151 -2.32 18.43 7.55
CA ARG A 151 -2.72 19.56 6.70
C ARG A 151 -1.66 20.67 6.76
N LYS A 152 -1.19 21.14 5.60
CA LYS A 152 -0.21 22.23 5.43
C LYS A 152 1.16 21.99 6.09
N GLU A 153 1.52 20.76 6.40
CA GLU A 153 2.78 20.43 7.08
C GLU A 153 3.95 20.09 6.14
N ARG A 154 3.72 19.96 4.84
CA ARG A 154 4.77 19.66 3.86
C ARG A 154 5.95 20.62 3.92
N ARG A 155 5.67 21.90 4.25
CA ARG A 155 6.73 22.94 4.35
C ARG A 155 7.81 22.59 5.37
N LYS A 156 7.49 21.87 6.43
CA LYS A 156 8.47 21.46 7.46
C LYS A 156 9.51 20.46 6.93
N TYR A 157 9.19 19.74 5.87
CA TYR A 157 10.02 18.65 5.33
C TYR A 157 10.69 19.02 4.00
N GLU A 158 10.00 19.76 3.14
CA GLU A 158 10.49 20.09 1.79
C GLU A 158 10.59 21.60 1.52
N GLY A 159 10.22 22.46 2.46
CA GLY A 159 10.14 23.90 2.22
C GLY A 159 9.00 24.33 1.28
N LYS A 160 8.17 23.41 0.80
CA LYS A 160 7.05 23.65 -0.14
C LYS A 160 5.71 23.65 0.59
N ASN A 161 4.78 24.46 0.09
CA ASN A 161 3.42 24.43 0.62
C ASN A 161 2.72 23.12 0.20
N GLY A 162 1.82 22.65 1.06
CA GLY A 162 1.00 21.45 0.79
C GLY A 162 0.75 20.61 2.03
N ASP A 163 0.03 19.54 1.82
CA ASP A 163 -0.31 18.57 2.85
C ASP A 163 0.70 17.41 2.83
N LEU A 164 0.77 16.70 3.95
CA LEU A 164 1.63 15.53 4.10
C LEU A 164 0.77 14.35 4.53
N LEU A 165 1.04 13.18 3.96
CA LEU A 165 0.41 11.93 4.32
C LEU A 165 1.49 10.92 4.71
N ARG A 166 1.37 10.34 5.92
CA ARG A 166 2.23 9.24 6.36
C ARG A 166 1.41 7.97 6.46
N LEU A 167 1.92 6.91 5.86
CA LEU A 167 1.33 5.57 5.86
C LEU A 167 2.32 4.60 6.51
N GLU A 168 1.83 3.82 7.47
CA GLU A 168 2.62 2.78 8.12
C GLU A 168 1.83 1.47 8.10
N GLY A 169 2.47 0.40 7.66
CA GLY A 169 1.84 -0.90 7.55
C GLY A 169 2.81 -2.05 7.80
N LEU A 170 2.25 -3.17 8.25
CA LEU A 170 2.98 -4.42 8.39
C LEU A 170 2.11 -5.55 7.85
N VAL A 171 2.67 -6.33 6.94
CA VAL A 171 2.00 -7.51 6.41
C VAL A 171 2.92 -8.71 6.45
N LYS A 172 2.35 -9.88 6.72
CA LYS A 172 3.02 -11.17 6.70
C LYS A 172 2.46 -12.00 5.56
N ILE A 173 3.33 -12.52 4.73
CA ILE A 173 2.93 -13.27 3.53
C ILE A 173 3.75 -14.56 3.47
N PRO A 174 3.10 -15.73 3.31
CA PRO A 174 3.79 -16.96 2.99
C PRO A 174 4.53 -16.82 1.65
N ARG A 175 5.84 -17.08 1.64
CA ARG A 175 6.67 -16.92 0.43
C ARG A 175 6.23 -17.82 -0.72
N SER A 176 5.73 -19.02 -0.41
CA SER A 176 5.21 -19.95 -1.42
C SER A 176 4.01 -19.38 -2.18
N GLU A 177 3.13 -18.62 -1.50
CA GLU A 177 1.94 -18.01 -2.10
C GLU A 177 2.25 -16.89 -3.09
N ILE A 178 3.48 -16.36 -3.05
CA ILE A 178 3.98 -15.35 -3.97
C ILE A 178 5.11 -15.87 -4.88
N GLY A 179 5.21 -17.20 -5.00
CA GLY A 179 6.12 -17.87 -5.92
C GLY A 179 7.61 -17.76 -5.56
N LEU A 180 7.93 -17.46 -4.30
CA LEU A 180 9.30 -17.40 -3.82
C LEU A 180 9.69 -18.76 -3.23
N SER A 181 10.61 -19.45 -3.92
CA SER A 181 11.11 -20.75 -3.48
C SER A 181 12.63 -20.68 -3.30
N PRO A 182 13.14 -20.76 -2.07
CA PRO A 182 14.59 -20.64 -1.80
C PRO A 182 15.41 -21.87 -2.23
N GLY A 183 14.79 -22.87 -2.83
CA GLY A 183 15.50 -24.07 -3.28
C GLY A 183 16.24 -24.78 -2.11
N LYS A 184 17.56 -24.93 -2.23
CA LYS A 184 18.38 -25.55 -1.17
C LYS A 184 18.42 -24.76 0.14
N LEU A 185 18.03 -23.48 0.13
CA LEU A 185 17.91 -22.62 1.32
C LEU A 185 16.53 -22.71 2.00
N THR A 186 15.69 -23.66 1.61
CA THR A 186 14.33 -23.84 2.15
C THR A 186 14.31 -23.96 3.68
N ASN A 187 15.34 -24.61 4.25
CA ASN A 187 15.47 -24.75 5.70
C ASN A 187 16.13 -23.54 6.38
N ALA A 188 16.76 -22.64 5.60
CA ALA A 188 17.45 -21.47 6.13
C ALA A 188 16.56 -20.22 6.21
N VAL A 189 15.43 -20.18 5.47
CA VAL A 189 14.49 -19.07 5.45
C VAL A 189 13.09 -19.59 5.76
N LYS A 190 12.47 -19.07 6.80
CA LYS A 190 11.10 -19.44 7.18
C LYS A 190 10.10 -19.14 6.07
N GLU A 191 8.96 -19.82 6.13
CA GLU A 191 7.89 -19.68 5.16
C GLU A 191 7.29 -18.26 5.17
N GLU A 192 7.15 -17.65 6.33
CA GLU A 192 6.58 -16.33 6.51
C GLU A 192 7.61 -15.22 6.26
N ILE A 193 7.27 -14.31 5.35
CA ILE A 193 7.99 -13.07 5.09
C ILE A 193 7.21 -11.92 5.72
N THR A 194 7.89 -11.10 6.51
CA THR A 194 7.32 -9.86 7.06
C THR A 194 7.75 -8.67 6.22
N ILE A 195 6.77 -7.87 5.78
CA ILE A 195 6.99 -6.64 5.01
C ILE A 195 6.54 -5.46 5.84
N LEU A 196 7.46 -4.53 6.09
CA LEU A 196 7.23 -3.25 6.77
C LEU A 196 7.14 -2.16 5.71
N ILE A 197 6.12 -1.32 5.82
CA ILE A 197 5.83 -0.23 4.90
C ILE A 197 5.82 1.06 5.71
N SER A 198 6.63 2.04 5.29
CA SER A 198 6.60 3.40 5.82
C SER A 198 6.74 4.35 4.64
N LEU A 199 5.69 5.13 4.36
CA LEU A 199 5.60 6.05 3.24
C LEU A 199 5.24 7.44 3.75
N THR A 200 5.84 8.47 3.15
CA THR A 200 5.57 9.85 3.53
C THR A 200 5.54 10.75 2.30
#